data_cb28873102fd80776e98e0206aab252d
#
_entry.id   cb28873102fd80776e98e0206aab252d
#
_cell.length_a   1.000
_cell.length_b   1.000
_cell.length_c   1.000
_cell.angle_alpha   90.00
_cell.angle_beta   90.00
_cell.angle_gamma   90.00
#
_symmetry.space_group_name_H-M   'P 1'
#
loop_
_entity.id
_entity.type
_entity.pdbx_description
1 polymer ?
#
loop_
_entity_poly.entity_id
_entity_poly.type
_entity_poly.pdbx_seq_one_letter_code
_entity_poly.pdbx_strand_id
1 'polypeptide(L)'
;MNSAPFVVVSLDATHDRTEFNSGSVPLDRYLREQVTQDIRRRVAACFVALAEGSRVAGYYTLASASLMLSDLPVDIGKKLPRYPTVPAVRMGRLAVDQAFKGQGLGGALLADALHRAARSEIGVYALMVNAKDETAAAFYRHHGFIALPDSPKTLFLPLATAFPPQKADNKALPRVTIRRPSTPSKGSKR
;
A
#
# COMPACT_ATOMS: atom_id res chain seq x y z
N MET A 1 -29.59 -7.36 6.07
CA MET A 1 -28.96 -6.52 5.05
C MET A 1 -27.61 -6.04 5.57
N ASN A 2 -26.53 -6.72 5.23
CA ASN A 2 -25.19 -6.26 5.62
C ASN A 2 -24.61 -5.44 4.48
N SER A 3 -24.95 -4.16 4.45
CA SER A 3 -24.09 -3.17 3.80
C SER A 3 -22.75 -3.21 4.51
N ALA A 4 -21.64 -3.32 3.79
CA ALA A 4 -20.32 -3.13 4.40
C ALA A 4 -20.34 -1.76 5.09
N PRO A 5 -20.16 -1.68 6.41
CA PRO A 5 -20.41 -0.45 7.15
C PRO A 5 -19.39 0.65 6.84
N PHE A 6 -18.37 0.34 6.01
CA PHE A 6 -17.26 1.24 5.71
C PHE A 6 -16.95 1.26 4.22
N VAL A 7 -16.65 2.45 3.69
CA VAL A 7 -16.11 2.65 2.36
C VAL A 7 -14.67 3.13 2.50
N VAL A 8 -13.74 2.50 1.77
CA VAL A 8 -12.32 2.89 1.80
C VAL A 8 -12.00 3.74 0.57
N VAL A 9 -11.57 4.97 0.79
CA VAL A 9 -11.27 5.96 -0.23
C VAL A 9 -9.94 6.68 0.05
N SER A 10 -9.40 7.37 -0.96
CA SER A 10 -8.26 8.26 -0.74
C SER A 10 -8.65 9.40 0.18
N LEU A 11 -7.76 9.77 1.11
CA LEU A 11 -7.99 10.90 2.00
C LEU A 11 -8.08 12.20 1.21
N ASP A 12 -9.10 12.98 1.47
CA ASP A 12 -9.24 14.36 0.98
C ASP A 12 -9.67 15.34 2.11
N ALA A 13 -9.85 16.61 1.74
CA ALA A 13 -10.15 17.68 2.70
C ALA A 13 -11.57 17.62 3.30
N THR A 14 -12.49 16.86 2.69
CA THR A 14 -13.88 16.74 3.14
C THR A 14 -14.06 15.71 4.26
N HIS A 15 -13.06 14.86 4.45
CA HIS A 15 -13.12 13.79 5.45
C HIS A 15 -12.84 14.33 6.85
N ASP A 16 -13.80 14.13 7.76
CA ASP A 16 -13.67 14.55 9.16
C ASP A 16 -12.79 13.59 9.95
N ARG A 17 -11.65 14.11 10.41
CA ARG A 17 -10.64 13.41 11.21
C ARG A 17 -10.38 14.06 12.57
N THR A 18 -11.17 15.07 12.92
CA THR A 18 -11.00 15.85 14.17
C THR A 18 -11.13 14.99 15.40
N GLU A 19 -12.15 14.15 15.45
CA GLU A 19 -12.44 13.26 16.57
C GLU A 19 -11.74 11.90 16.49
N PHE A 20 -10.89 11.68 15.49
CA PHE A 20 -10.20 10.40 15.34
C PHE A 20 -9.32 10.08 16.54
N ASN A 21 -9.55 8.93 17.14
CA ASN A 21 -8.86 8.45 18.33
C ASN A 21 -8.61 6.94 18.25
N SER A 22 -7.42 6.56 17.83
CA SER A 22 -7.00 5.15 17.79
C SER A 22 -6.52 4.63 19.14
N GLY A 23 -6.33 5.50 20.13
CA GLY A 23 -5.66 5.21 21.38
C GLY A 23 -4.12 5.32 21.29
N SER A 24 -3.61 5.70 20.14
CA SER A 24 -2.18 5.96 19.91
C SER A 24 -1.98 7.41 19.52
N VAL A 25 -1.53 8.23 20.45
CA VAL A 25 -1.31 9.67 20.24
C VAL A 25 -0.47 9.97 18.98
N PRO A 26 0.64 9.25 18.69
CA PRO A 26 1.41 9.51 17.48
C PRO A 26 0.63 9.25 16.19
N LEU A 27 -0.21 8.20 16.14
CA LEU A 27 -1.02 7.87 14.96
C LEU A 27 -2.13 8.89 14.75
N ASP A 28 -2.79 9.31 15.83
CA ASP A 28 -3.87 10.30 15.80
C ASP A 28 -3.35 11.68 15.38
N ARG A 29 -2.24 12.10 15.96
CA ARG A 29 -1.58 13.35 15.62
C ARG A 29 -1.14 13.37 14.15
N TYR A 30 -0.55 12.27 13.67
CA TYR A 30 -0.14 12.17 12.27
C TYR A 30 -1.31 12.37 11.31
N LEU A 31 -2.44 11.71 11.54
CA LEU A 31 -3.63 11.84 10.70
C LEU A 31 -4.18 13.27 10.69
N ARG A 32 -4.20 13.93 11.84
CA ARG A 32 -4.74 15.30 11.96
C ARG A 32 -3.81 16.37 11.41
N GLU A 33 -2.49 16.25 11.65
CA GLU A 33 -1.56 17.37 11.47
C GLU A 33 -0.54 17.18 10.35
N GLN A 34 -0.14 15.94 10.03
CA GLN A 34 1.04 15.67 9.18
C GLN A 34 0.72 15.06 7.83
N VAL A 35 -0.26 14.18 7.76
CA VAL A 35 -0.55 13.35 6.57
C VAL A 35 -0.77 14.17 5.30
N THR A 36 -1.45 15.31 5.39
CA THR A 36 -1.71 16.17 4.23
C THR A 36 -0.42 16.70 3.60
N GLN A 37 0.57 17.00 4.44
CA GLN A 37 1.88 17.45 3.96
C GLN A 37 2.64 16.32 3.26
N ASP A 38 2.58 15.09 3.81
CA ASP A 38 3.22 13.93 3.21
C ASP A 38 2.59 13.57 1.86
N ILE A 39 1.27 13.69 1.73
CA ILE A 39 0.56 13.52 0.45
C ILE A 39 1.01 14.57 -0.56
N ARG A 40 1.05 15.85 -0.18
CA ARG A 40 1.49 16.95 -1.06
C ARG A 40 2.94 16.77 -1.52
N ARG A 41 3.81 16.29 -0.66
CA ARG A 41 5.21 15.98 -0.97
C ARG A 41 5.38 14.67 -1.73
N ARG A 42 4.30 13.91 -1.95
CA ARG A 42 4.32 12.61 -2.62
C ARG A 42 5.21 11.56 -1.94
N VAL A 43 5.38 11.66 -0.62
CA VAL A 43 6.14 10.69 0.18
C VAL A 43 5.24 9.62 0.80
N ALA A 44 3.93 9.85 0.80
CA ALA A 44 2.93 8.85 1.18
C ALA A 44 1.59 9.10 0.47
N ALA A 45 0.86 8.04 0.20
CA ALA A 45 -0.57 8.05 -0.07
C ALA A 45 -1.32 7.65 1.20
N CYS A 46 -2.49 8.23 1.45
CA CYS A 46 -3.31 7.89 2.60
C CYS A 46 -4.72 7.49 2.17
N PHE A 47 -5.20 6.41 2.74
CA PHE A 47 -6.55 5.88 2.50
C PHE A 47 -7.28 5.78 3.83
N VAL A 48 -8.56 6.14 3.80
CA VAL A 48 -9.41 6.19 4.99
C VAL A 48 -10.65 5.33 4.81
N ALA A 49 -11.03 4.62 5.86
CA ALA A 49 -12.35 4.02 5.97
C ALA A 49 -13.31 5.05 6.54
N LEU A 50 -14.39 5.31 5.84
CA LEU A 50 -15.43 6.22 6.27
C LEU A 50 -16.58 5.43 6.87
N ALA A 51 -17.00 5.86 8.07
CA ALA A 51 -18.27 5.50 8.66
C ALA A 51 -19.39 6.42 8.12
N GLU A 52 -20.56 6.38 8.73
CA GLU A 52 -21.67 7.25 8.36
C GLU A 52 -21.23 8.73 8.24
N GLY A 53 -21.59 9.35 7.14
CA GLY A 53 -21.12 10.68 6.77
C GLY A 53 -19.69 10.70 6.28
N SER A 54 -18.88 11.65 6.76
CA SER A 54 -17.47 11.83 6.39
C SER A 54 -16.49 11.46 7.50
N ARG A 55 -16.96 10.86 8.61
CA ARG A 55 -16.16 10.51 9.78
C ARG A 55 -15.17 9.40 9.44
N VAL A 56 -13.90 9.62 9.75
CA VAL A 56 -12.84 8.62 9.57
C VAL A 56 -12.91 7.59 10.70
N ALA A 57 -13.16 6.33 10.33
CA ALA A 57 -13.19 5.18 11.25
C ALA A 57 -11.83 4.45 11.35
N GLY A 58 -11.01 4.59 10.33
CA GLY A 58 -9.66 4.02 10.27
C GLY A 58 -8.90 4.54 9.08
N TYR A 59 -7.58 4.35 9.08
CA TYR A 59 -6.75 4.77 7.96
C TYR A 59 -5.49 3.92 7.85
N TYR A 60 -4.88 3.98 6.68
CA TYR A 60 -3.51 3.50 6.46
C TYR A 60 -2.78 4.37 5.44
N THR A 61 -1.45 4.25 5.43
CA THR A 61 -0.61 4.95 4.46
C THR A 61 0.23 3.96 3.66
N LEU A 62 0.42 4.26 2.37
CA LEU A 62 1.30 3.53 1.46
C LEU A 62 2.39 4.43 0.91
N ALA A 63 3.58 3.89 0.77
CA ALA A 63 4.71 4.53 0.10
C ALA A 63 5.52 3.49 -0.68
N SER A 64 6.21 3.94 -1.74
CA SER A 64 7.18 3.09 -2.43
C SER A 64 8.33 2.70 -1.49
N ALA A 65 8.79 1.49 -1.62
CA ALA A 65 9.87 0.94 -0.80
C ALA A 65 10.65 -0.13 -1.57
N SER A 66 11.69 -0.66 -0.95
CA SER A 66 12.40 -1.83 -1.43
C SER A 66 12.82 -2.70 -0.24
N LEU A 67 12.96 -3.99 -0.50
CA LEU A 67 13.57 -4.96 0.40
C LEU A 67 14.94 -5.32 -0.16
N MET A 68 15.96 -5.40 0.70
CA MET A 68 17.25 -5.95 0.27
C MET A 68 17.07 -7.45 0.01
N LEU A 69 17.58 -7.94 -1.11
CA LEU A 69 17.51 -9.36 -1.43
C LEU A 69 18.24 -10.21 -0.37
N SER A 70 19.32 -9.68 0.18
CA SER A 70 20.11 -10.31 1.25
C SER A 70 19.35 -10.48 2.56
N ASP A 71 18.36 -9.63 2.82
CA ASP A 71 17.62 -9.63 4.09
C ASP A 71 16.45 -10.62 4.08
N LEU A 72 16.07 -11.11 2.88
CA LEU A 72 14.99 -12.07 2.74
C LEU A 72 15.39 -13.47 3.23
N PRO A 73 14.43 -14.27 3.72
CA PRO A 73 14.67 -15.68 3.98
C PRO A 73 15.28 -16.38 2.77
N VAL A 74 16.30 -17.20 2.99
CA VAL A 74 17.11 -17.82 1.93
C VAL A 74 16.26 -18.54 0.87
N ASP A 75 15.22 -19.26 1.31
CA ASP A 75 14.36 -20.03 0.40
C ASP A 75 13.49 -19.14 -0.49
N ILE A 76 13.20 -17.92 -0.06
CA ILE A 76 12.49 -16.91 -0.84
C ILE A 76 13.46 -16.22 -1.78
N GLY A 77 14.59 -15.73 -1.26
CA GLY A 77 15.59 -15.00 -2.04
C GLY A 77 16.15 -15.79 -3.21
N LYS A 78 16.33 -17.11 -3.05
CA LYS A 78 16.82 -18.00 -4.14
C LYS A 78 15.92 -18.06 -5.37
N LYS A 79 14.62 -17.76 -5.22
CA LYS A 79 13.63 -17.82 -6.29
C LYS A 79 13.49 -16.50 -7.04
N LEU A 80 14.15 -15.45 -6.58
CA LEU A 80 14.07 -14.10 -7.14
C LEU A 80 15.26 -13.79 -8.05
N PRO A 81 15.10 -12.85 -9.01
CA PRO A 81 16.21 -12.33 -9.78
C PRO A 81 17.31 -11.77 -8.88
N ARG A 82 18.57 -11.86 -9.34
CA ARG A 82 19.75 -11.44 -8.59
C ARG A 82 19.98 -9.91 -8.60
N TYR A 83 18.91 -9.14 -8.36
CA TYR A 83 19.02 -7.71 -8.13
C TYR A 83 19.30 -7.43 -6.64
N PRO A 84 20.04 -6.37 -6.31
CA PRO A 84 20.33 -6.03 -4.91
C PRO A 84 19.07 -5.77 -4.09
N THR A 85 18.04 -5.23 -4.72
CA THR A 85 16.77 -4.88 -4.08
C THR A 85 15.58 -5.46 -4.83
N VAL A 86 14.52 -5.71 -4.10
CA VAL A 86 13.23 -6.20 -4.59
C VAL A 86 12.19 -5.10 -4.37
N PRO A 87 11.39 -4.73 -5.39
CA PRO A 87 10.41 -3.66 -5.28
C PRO A 87 9.32 -4.02 -4.28
N ALA A 88 8.98 -3.09 -3.40
CA ALA A 88 7.95 -3.27 -2.39
C ALA A 88 7.11 -1.99 -2.24
N VAL A 89 5.92 -2.14 -1.66
CA VAL A 89 5.14 -1.06 -1.09
C VAL A 89 5.20 -1.18 0.43
N ARG A 90 5.49 -0.09 1.12
CA ARG A 90 5.47 -0.04 2.57
C ARG A 90 4.16 0.54 3.07
N MET A 91 3.45 -0.21 3.91
CA MET A 91 2.41 0.35 4.77
C MET A 91 3.09 0.99 5.98
N GLY A 92 3.14 2.31 6.00
CA GLY A 92 3.82 3.05 7.06
C GLY A 92 3.02 3.15 8.34
N ARG A 93 1.69 3.22 8.22
CA ARG A 93 0.75 3.35 9.34
C ARG A 93 -0.52 2.58 9.06
N LEU A 94 -1.11 2.04 10.12
CA LEU A 94 -2.43 1.43 10.11
C LEU A 94 -3.07 1.71 11.48
N ALA A 95 -4.23 2.34 11.49
CA ALA A 95 -4.94 2.65 12.73
C ALA A 95 -6.45 2.57 12.54
N VAL A 96 -7.13 2.13 13.60
CA VAL A 96 -8.59 2.06 13.70
C VAL A 96 -9.03 2.87 14.92
N ASP A 97 -10.03 3.73 14.73
CA ASP A 97 -10.65 4.48 15.81
C ASP A 97 -11.24 3.52 16.86
N GLN A 98 -11.11 3.86 18.13
CA GLN A 98 -11.54 2.99 19.25
C GLN A 98 -13.02 2.64 19.18
N ALA A 99 -13.86 3.55 18.68
CA ALA A 99 -15.30 3.31 18.51
C ALA A 99 -15.62 2.18 17.51
N PHE A 100 -14.67 1.84 16.63
CA PHE A 100 -14.85 0.83 15.58
C PHE A 100 -13.92 -0.38 15.73
N LYS A 101 -13.20 -0.48 16.85
CA LYS A 101 -12.39 -1.67 17.17
C LYS A 101 -13.25 -2.91 17.38
N GLY A 102 -12.66 -4.08 17.12
CA GLY A 102 -13.35 -5.37 17.30
C GLY A 102 -14.33 -5.74 16.20
N GLN A 103 -14.48 -4.91 15.16
CA GLN A 103 -15.37 -5.14 14.01
C GLN A 103 -14.66 -5.65 12.76
N GLY A 104 -13.39 -6.04 12.86
CA GLY A 104 -12.59 -6.52 11.73
C GLY A 104 -12.06 -5.43 10.80
N LEU A 105 -12.25 -4.14 11.13
CA LEU A 105 -11.84 -3.03 10.25
C LEU A 105 -10.34 -2.99 9.98
N GLY A 106 -9.49 -3.35 10.95
CA GLY A 106 -8.04 -3.42 10.76
C GLY A 106 -7.64 -4.44 9.67
N GLY A 107 -8.24 -5.61 9.70
CA GLY A 107 -8.05 -6.63 8.65
C GLY A 107 -8.58 -6.19 7.30
N ALA A 108 -9.74 -5.51 7.27
CA ALA A 108 -10.31 -4.98 6.03
C ALA A 108 -9.42 -3.90 5.38
N LEU A 109 -8.85 -2.99 6.19
CA LEU A 109 -7.89 -1.99 5.72
C LEU A 109 -6.60 -2.63 5.18
N LEU A 110 -6.11 -3.67 5.86
CA LEU A 110 -4.95 -4.43 5.38
C LEU A 110 -5.23 -5.14 4.06
N ALA A 111 -6.41 -5.74 3.91
CA ALA A 111 -6.84 -6.38 2.67
C ALA A 111 -6.96 -5.36 1.51
N ASP A 112 -7.51 -4.17 1.76
CA ASP A 112 -7.57 -3.08 0.77
C ASP A 112 -6.18 -2.61 0.35
N ALA A 113 -5.24 -2.46 1.29
CA ALA A 113 -3.86 -2.10 1.01
C ALA A 113 -3.15 -3.15 0.13
N LEU A 114 -3.31 -4.44 0.44
CA LEU A 114 -2.80 -5.54 -0.36
C LEU A 114 -3.38 -5.51 -1.78
N HIS A 115 -4.69 -5.29 -1.89
CA HIS A 115 -5.37 -5.20 -3.18
C HIS A 115 -4.86 -4.04 -4.03
N ARG A 116 -4.67 -2.85 -3.44
CA ARG A 116 -4.09 -1.68 -4.12
C ARG A 116 -2.66 -1.94 -4.58
N ALA A 117 -1.83 -2.54 -3.72
CA ALA A 117 -0.46 -2.88 -4.08
C ALA A 117 -0.42 -3.90 -5.23
N ALA A 118 -1.29 -4.91 -5.22
CA ALA A 118 -1.36 -5.93 -6.27
C ALA A 118 -1.88 -5.39 -7.62
N ARG A 119 -2.66 -4.31 -7.60
CA ARG A 119 -3.18 -3.62 -8.81
C ARG A 119 -2.31 -2.48 -9.28
N SER A 120 -1.16 -2.26 -8.66
CA SER A 120 -0.22 -1.25 -9.12
C SER A 120 0.23 -1.55 -10.56
N GLU A 121 0.23 -0.53 -11.41
CA GLU A 121 0.78 -0.63 -12.77
C GLU A 121 2.31 -0.79 -12.76
N ILE A 122 2.95 -0.41 -11.66
CA ILE A 122 4.38 -0.59 -11.44
C ILE A 122 4.59 -1.94 -10.76
N GLY A 123 5.64 -2.67 -11.12
CA GLY A 123 5.97 -3.94 -10.50
C GLY A 123 6.18 -3.80 -8.98
N VAL A 124 5.41 -4.53 -8.21
CA VAL A 124 5.53 -4.63 -6.74
C VAL A 124 5.56 -6.10 -6.37
N TYR A 125 6.64 -6.52 -5.71
CA TYR A 125 6.79 -7.90 -5.27
C TYR A 125 6.02 -8.17 -3.97
N ALA A 126 6.08 -7.24 -3.00
CA ALA A 126 5.55 -7.45 -1.67
C ALA A 126 4.98 -6.17 -1.04
N LEU A 127 4.01 -6.35 -0.15
CA LEU A 127 3.67 -5.34 0.85
C LEU A 127 4.55 -5.57 2.08
N MET A 128 5.19 -4.52 2.59
CA MET A 128 6.01 -4.58 3.79
C MET A 128 5.49 -3.66 4.88
N VAL A 129 5.76 -4.01 6.12
CA VAL A 129 5.36 -3.27 7.33
C VAL A 129 6.50 -3.27 8.34
N ASN A 130 6.56 -2.21 9.15
CA ASN A 130 7.38 -2.16 10.36
C ASN A 130 6.44 -2.17 11.56
N ALA A 131 6.39 -3.28 12.28
CA ALA A 131 5.56 -3.40 13.47
C ALA A 131 6.16 -2.58 14.62
N LYS A 132 5.35 -1.73 15.24
CA LYS A 132 5.80 -0.90 16.37
C LYS A 132 6.12 -1.71 17.63
N ASP A 133 5.42 -2.80 17.81
CA ASP A 133 5.50 -3.69 18.96
C ASP A 133 5.16 -5.14 18.58
N GLU A 134 5.24 -6.05 19.55
CA GLU A 134 4.96 -7.47 19.32
C GLU A 134 3.48 -7.73 19.02
N THR A 135 2.56 -6.96 19.58
CA THR A 135 1.12 -7.07 19.29
C THR A 135 0.85 -6.76 17.82
N ALA A 136 1.45 -5.69 17.30
CA ALA A 136 1.35 -5.37 15.87
C ALA A 136 2.02 -6.44 15.00
N ALA A 137 3.18 -6.96 15.40
CA ALA A 137 3.85 -8.03 14.67
C ALA A 137 3.00 -9.31 14.64
N ALA A 138 2.36 -9.67 15.75
CA ALA A 138 1.44 -10.82 15.82
C ALA A 138 0.22 -10.64 14.92
N PHE A 139 -0.33 -9.42 14.83
CA PHE A 139 -1.42 -9.10 13.91
C PHE A 139 -1.00 -9.36 12.45
N TYR A 140 0.15 -8.88 12.03
CA TYR A 140 0.63 -9.10 10.66
C TYR A 140 0.95 -10.56 10.39
N ARG A 141 1.59 -11.28 11.31
CA ARG A 141 1.83 -12.73 11.17
C ARG A 141 0.53 -13.52 11.04
N HIS A 142 -0.51 -13.16 11.81
CA HIS A 142 -1.84 -13.77 11.68
C HIS A 142 -2.41 -13.62 10.25
N HIS A 143 -2.06 -12.54 9.55
CA HIS A 143 -2.47 -12.27 8.18
C HIS A 143 -1.46 -12.80 7.12
N GLY A 144 -0.54 -13.67 7.51
CA GLY A 144 0.39 -14.36 6.61
C GLY A 144 1.68 -13.62 6.30
N PHE A 145 1.97 -12.50 6.96
CA PHE A 145 3.24 -11.80 6.80
C PHE A 145 4.39 -12.59 7.40
N ILE A 146 5.54 -12.52 6.75
CA ILE A 146 6.78 -13.20 7.10
C ILE A 146 7.75 -12.17 7.68
N ALA A 147 8.32 -12.44 8.85
CA ALA A 147 9.34 -11.57 9.43
C ALA A 147 10.68 -11.73 8.72
N LEU A 148 11.43 -10.65 8.58
CA LEU A 148 12.81 -10.72 8.15
C LEU A 148 13.68 -11.39 9.25
N PRO A 149 14.63 -12.29 8.89
CA PRO A 149 15.44 -13.01 9.85
C PRO A 149 16.17 -12.12 10.86
N ASP A 150 16.83 -11.07 10.38
CA ASP A 150 17.63 -10.16 11.21
C ASP A 150 16.85 -8.93 11.71
N SER A 151 15.58 -8.79 11.31
CA SER A 151 14.70 -7.68 11.70
C SER A 151 13.28 -8.16 11.94
N PRO A 152 13.02 -8.86 13.05
CA PRO A 152 11.75 -9.59 13.29
C PRO A 152 10.51 -8.68 13.36
N LYS A 153 10.68 -7.37 13.54
CA LYS A 153 9.59 -6.38 13.47
C LYS A 153 9.36 -5.81 12.05
N THR A 154 10.23 -6.10 11.11
CA THR A 154 10.00 -5.84 9.69
C THR A 154 9.42 -7.10 9.06
N LEU A 155 8.19 -7.01 8.58
CA LEU A 155 7.49 -8.12 7.98
C LEU A 155 7.08 -7.77 6.55
N PHE A 156 6.95 -8.79 5.71
CA PHE A 156 6.51 -8.63 4.33
C PHE A 156 5.58 -9.76 3.92
N LEU A 157 4.72 -9.48 2.96
CA LEU A 157 3.87 -10.49 2.32
C LEU A 157 4.06 -10.40 0.80
N PRO A 158 4.59 -11.44 0.15
CA PRO A 158 4.65 -11.50 -1.31
C PRO A 158 3.25 -11.42 -1.91
N LEU A 159 3.01 -10.51 -2.85
CA LEU A 159 1.68 -10.30 -3.43
C LEU A 159 1.19 -11.52 -4.22
N ALA A 160 2.09 -12.28 -4.84
CA ALA A 160 1.74 -13.54 -5.50
C ALA A 160 1.21 -14.61 -4.54
N THR A 161 1.54 -14.52 -3.25
CA THR A 161 0.97 -15.40 -2.22
C THR A 161 -0.44 -14.98 -1.83
N ALA A 162 -0.66 -13.66 -1.70
CA ALA A 162 -1.98 -13.11 -1.38
C ALA A 162 -2.95 -13.18 -2.59
N PHE A 163 -2.42 -13.00 -3.79
CA PHE A 163 -3.15 -13.01 -5.06
C PHE A 163 -2.40 -13.89 -6.06
N PRO A 164 -2.62 -15.21 -6.07
CA PRO A 164 -2.00 -16.08 -7.06
C PRO A 164 -2.33 -15.59 -8.47
N PRO A 165 -1.36 -15.59 -9.41
CA PRO A 165 -1.60 -15.14 -10.76
C PRO A 165 -2.73 -15.99 -11.37
N GLN A 166 -3.84 -15.36 -11.68
CA GLN A 166 -4.86 -15.97 -12.52
C GLN A 166 -4.22 -16.19 -13.88
N LYS A 167 -4.46 -17.37 -14.50
CA LYS A 167 -4.02 -17.63 -15.87
C LYS A 167 -4.45 -16.44 -16.72
N ALA A 168 -3.46 -15.74 -17.28
CA ALA A 168 -3.68 -14.51 -18.03
C ALA A 168 -4.64 -14.78 -19.18
N ASP A 169 -5.84 -14.21 -19.10
CA ASP A 169 -6.62 -13.92 -20.31
C ASP A 169 -5.79 -12.92 -21.11
N ASN A 170 -5.30 -13.40 -22.24
CA ASN A 170 -4.42 -12.68 -23.17
C ASN A 170 -5.22 -11.57 -23.87
N LYS A 171 -5.64 -10.55 -23.12
CA LYS A 171 -6.29 -9.38 -23.66
C LYS A 171 -5.19 -8.46 -24.16
N ALA A 172 -5.01 -8.46 -25.48
CA ALA A 172 -4.02 -7.69 -26.20
C ALA A 172 -3.97 -6.23 -25.67
N LEU A 173 -2.78 -5.82 -25.24
CA LEU A 173 -2.49 -4.43 -24.88
C LEU A 173 -2.77 -3.52 -26.08
N PRO A 174 -3.35 -2.34 -25.91
CA PRO A 174 -3.53 -1.39 -26.99
C PRO A 174 -2.17 -1.03 -27.59
N ARG A 175 -2.02 -1.18 -28.91
CA ARG A 175 -0.81 -0.78 -29.61
C ARG A 175 -0.65 0.72 -29.55
N VAL A 176 0.36 1.19 -28.84
CA VAL A 176 0.76 2.59 -28.87
C VAL A 176 1.46 2.85 -30.21
N THR A 177 0.78 3.58 -31.10
CA THR A 177 1.38 4.01 -32.38
C THR A 177 2.15 5.29 -32.14
N ILE A 178 3.47 5.20 -32.04
CA ILE A 178 4.35 6.36 -31.98
C ILE A 178 4.44 6.95 -33.40
N ARG A 179 3.82 8.09 -33.64
CA ARG A 179 4.02 8.87 -34.87
C ARG A 179 5.43 9.45 -34.83
N ARG A 180 6.29 9.07 -35.80
CA ARG A 180 7.56 9.74 -36.02
C ARG A 180 7.30 11.18 -36.46
N PRO A 181 8.03 12.18 -35.94
CA PRO A 181 7.93 13.54 -36.44
C PRO A 181 8.43 13.56 -37.91
N SER A 182 7.63 14.20 -38.76
CA SER A 182 7.98 14.43 -40.17
C SER A 182 9.21 15.36 -40.27
N THR A 183 10.26 14.89 -40.91
CA THR A 183 11.42 15.73 -41.24
C THR A 183 10.99 16.87 -42.17
N PRO A 184 11.38 18.12 -41.90
CA PRO A 184 11.10 19.21 -42.83
C PRO A 184 11.88 19.04 -44.12
N SER A 185 11.20 19.07 -45.26
CA SER A 185 11.74 19.09 -46.60
C SER A 185 12.67 20.30 -46.78
N LYS A 186 13.93 20.06 -47.13
CA LYS A 186 14.86 21.13 -47.56
C LYS A 186 14.34 21.70 -48.87
N GLY A 187 13.83 22.93 -48.82
CA GLY A 187 13.51 23.71 -49.99
C GLY A 187 14.78 23.96 -50.85
N SER A 188 14.75 23.49 -52.07
CA SER A 188 15.71 23.82 -53.10
C SER A 188 15.60 25.29 -53.46
N LYS A 189 16.68 26.04 -53.28
CA LYS A 189 16.82 27.38 -53.90
C LYS A 189 17.42 27.19 -55.29
N ARG A 190 16.72 27.71 -56.26
CA ARG A 190 17.32 28.16 -57.56
C ARG A 190 17.59 29.66 -57.44
#